data_6f3f69d1bc9ea62cb2069f39e8bc5536
#
_entry.id   6f3f69d1bc9ea62cb2069f39e8bc5536
#
_cell.length_a   1.000
_cell.length_b   1.000
_cell.length_c   1.000
_cell.angle_alpha   90.00
_cell.angle_beta   90.00
_cell.angle_gamma   90.00
#
_symmetry.space_group_name_H-M   'P 1'
#
loop_
_entity.id
_entity.type
_entity.pdbx_description
1 polymer ?
#
loop_
_entity_poly.entity_id
_entity_poly.type
_entity_poly.pdbx_seq_one_letter_code
_entity_poly.pdbx_strand_id
1 'polypeptide(L)'
;MAEKHLIALDLDGTLLKDDKTISAKTKMIIQKAREQGHEVMIATGRPFRSSEIYYREMGLTTPIVNFNGAYIHHPKDHNWGVYHTPLQMNVAKEIVEAVNSYTIHNIVAEVIDDVYLHYHDEKLLDIFGFGDPNITTGDLRSYLKDNPTSMLIHTDEEHVKSIRNHLSEVHAEVIDHRRWAAPWHVIEIVKTGLNKAVGLKKAADYFQIPPERIIAFGDEDNDLEMLEFAGYGIAMGNAIDQVKNIAKDVTLTNEEDGIGIYLNDLLNLKAL
;
A
#
# COMPACT_ATOMS: atom_id res chain seq x y z
N MET A 1 -6.93 25.34 21.00
CA MET A 1 -6.05 24.65 20.06
C MET A 1 -6.95 23.93 19.07
N ALA A 2 -6.64 23.96 17.78
CA ALA A 2 -7.40 23.19 16.80
C ALA A 2 -7.36 21.70 17.16
N GLU A 3 -8.42 20.94 16.87
CA GLU A 3 -8.45 19.52 17.12
C GLU A 3 -7.42 18.80 16.23
N LYS A 4 -6.62 17.94 16.83
CA LYS A 4 -5.58 17.17 16.14
C LYS A 4 -6.21 16.08 15.27
N HIS A 5 -5.83 16.00 14.00
CA HIS A 5 -6.24 14.96 13.06
C HIS A 5 -5.06 14.03 12.71
N LEU A 6 -5.37 12.80 12.33
CA LEU A 6 -4.45 11.88 11.67
C LEU A 6 -4.82 11.85 10.18
N ILE A 7 -3.85 12.17 9.31
CA ILE A 7 -4.01 12.21 7.86
C ILE A 7 -3.28 11.00 7.28
N ALA A 8 -4.02 10.08 6.69
CA ALA A 8 -3.50 8.88 6.06
C ALA A 8 -3.53 9.03 4.54
N LEU A 9 -2.40 8.82 3.91
CA LEU A 9 -2.19 9.03 2.48
C LEU A 9 -1.76 7.72 1.82
N ASP A 10 -2.53 7.25 0.84
CA ASP A 10 -1.98 6.33 -0.13
C ASP A 10 -0.97 7.05 -1.04
N LEU A 11 -0.16 6.29 -1.75
CA LEU A 11 0.89 6.83 -2.63
C LEU A 11 0.44 6.89 -4.09
N ASP A 12 0.30 5.74 -4.74
CA ASP A 12 0.11 5.65 -6.19
C ASP A 12 -1.31 6.05 -6.60
N GLY A 13 -1.44 7.04 -7.48
CA GLY A 13 -2.74 7.58 -7.87
C GLY A 13 -3.38 8.50 -6.82
N THR A 14 -2.74 8.66 -5.66
CA THR A 14 -3.25 9.46 -4.53
C THR A 14 -2.30 10.60 -4.20
N LEU A 15 -1.23 10.36 -3.43
CA LEU A 15 -0.24 11.41 -3.11
C LEU A 15 0.70 11.70 -4.28
N LEU A 16 1.02 10.65 -5.05
CA LEU A 16 1.94 10.74 -6.17
C LEU A 16 1.21 11.08 -7.46
N LYS A 17 1.81 11.99 -8.23
CA LYS A 17 1.48 12.22 -9.61
C LYS A 17 1.87 11.02 -10.48
N ASP A 18 1.44 10.98 -11.73
CA ASP A 18 1.76 9.89 -12.67
C ASP A 18 3.27 9.75 -12.90
N ASP A 19 4.02 10.86 -12.83
CA ASP A 19 5.48 10.89 -12.90
C ASP A 19 6.20 10.46 -11.61
N LYS A 20 5.43 9.99 -10.62
CA LYS A 20 5.91 9.54 -9.30
C LYS A 20 6.54 10.65 -8.45
N THR A 21 6.22 11.90 -8.70
CA THR A 21 6.60 13.03 -7.85
C THR A 21 5.46 13.47 -6.93
N ILE A 22 5.80 14.18 -5.85
CA ILE A 22 4.82 14.89 -5.00
C ILE A 22 4.80 16.36 -5.43
N SER A 23 3.62 16.90 -5.72
CA SER A 23 3.53 18.30 -6.12
C SER A 23 4.02 19.23 -5.02
N ALA A 24 4.70 20.31 -5.42
CA ALA A 24 5.21 21.30 -4.47
C ALA A 24 4.08 21.96 -3.65
N LYS A 25 2.91 22.14 -4.26
CA LYS A 25 1.71 22.72 -3.60
C LYS A 25 1.17 21.77 -2.53
N THR A 26 0.93 20.50 -2.88
CA THR A 26 0.45 19.48 -1.93
C THR A 26 1.45 19.30 -0.78
N LYS A 27 2.75 19.26 -1.07
CA LYS A 27 3.81 19.16 -0.07
C LYS A 27 3.80 20.33 0.92
N MET A 28 3.67 21.56 0.42
CA MET A 28 3.57 22.77 1.25
C MET A 28 2.36 22.73 2.19
N ILE A 29 1.20 22.30 1.69
CA ILE A 29 -0.03 22.22 2.48
C ILE A 29 0.07 21.14 3.56
N ILE A 30 0.60 19.96 3.23
CA ILE A 30 0.83 18.90 4.22
C ILE A 30 1.81 19.36 5.30
N GLN A 31 2.88 20.05 4.93
CA GLN A 31 3.79 20.64 5.90
C GLN A 31 3.07 21.62 6.83
N LYS A 32 2.21 22.49 6.28
CA LYS A 32 1.40 23.43 7.05
C LYS A 32 0.45 22.71 8.03
N ALA A 33 -0.20 21.63 7.59
CA ALA A 33 -1.03 20.81 8.48
C ALA A 33 -0.22 20.26 9.66
N ARG A 34 1.00 19.74 9.39
CA ARG A 34 1.90 19.26 10.43
C ARG A 34 2.35 20.35 11.40
N GLU A 35 2.65 21.56 10.91
CA GLU A 35 2.99 22.72 11.73
C GLU A 35 1.83 23.15 12.66
N GLN A 36 0.58 22.85 12.28
CA GLN A 36 -0.59 23.04 13.14
C GLN A 36 -0.85 21.90 14.11
N GLY A 37 0.00 20.86 14.11
CA GLY A 37 -0.05 19.75 15.06
C GLY A 37 -0.82 18.51 14.58
N HIS A 38 -1.21 18.45 13.30
CA HIS A 38 -1.79 17.25 12.70
C HIS A 38 -0.69 16.21 12.43
N GLU A 39 -1.03 14.92 12.56
CA GLU A 39 -0.14 13.83 12.20
C GLU A 39 -0.42 13.38 10.75
N VAL A 40 0.66 13.06 10.01
CA VAL A 40 0.57 12.61 8.62
C VAL A 40 1.32 11.31 8.46
N MET A 41 0.68 10.31 7.89
CA MET A 41 1.26 8.99 7.64
C MET A 41 1.01 8.50 6.21
N ILE A 42 1.84 7.58 5.77
CA ILE A 42 1.67 6.85 4.51
C ILE A 42 1.07 5.47 4.81
N ALA A 43 0.11 5.04 3.98
CA ALA A 43 -0.45 3.71 3.98
C ALA A 43 -0.51 3.19 2.53
N THR A 44 0.37 2.26 2.17
CA THR A 44 0.61 1.87 0.78
C THR A 44 0.75 0.36 0.60
N GLY A 45 0.50 -0.14 -0.62
CA GLY A 45 0.87 -1.49 -1.04
C GLY A 45 2.38 -1.66 -1.24
N ARG A 46 3.13 -0.57 -1.42
CA ARG A 46 4.58 -0.65 -1.65
C ARG A 46 5.36 -1.20 -0.46
N PRO A 47 6.52 -1.89 -0.69
CA PRO A 47 7.51 -2.16 0.35
C PRO A 47 8.13 -0.87 0.89
N PHE A 48 8.74 -0.95 2.08
CA PHE A 48 9.36 0.24 2.69
C PHE A 48 10.50 0.80 1.82
N ARG A 49 11.36 -0.05 1.26
CA ARG A 49 12.47 0.36 0.38
C ARG A 49 12.04 1.27 -0.78
N SER A 50 10.80 1.11 -1.30
CA SER A 50 10.30 1.93 -2.40
C SER A 50 9.38 3.08 -1.97
N SER A 51 8.98 3.15 -0.70
CA SER A 51 8.19 4.23 -0.12
C SER A 51 9.00 5.16 0.80
N GLU A 52 10.18 4.73 1.24
CA GLU A 52 11.04 5.49 2.14
C GLU A 52 11.44 6.87 1.57
N ILE A 53 11.68 6.96 0.27
CA ILE A 53 12.03 8.23 -0.38
C ILE A 53 10.94 9.29 -0.13
N TYR A 54 9.68 8.94 -0.26
CA TYR A 54 8.55 9.85 -0.03
C TYR A 54 8.36 10.14 1.46
N TYR A 55 8.54 9.13 2.31
CA TYR A 55 8.49 9.29 3.76
C TYR A 55 9.55 10.33 4.23
N ARG A 56 10.76 10.24 3.70
CA ARG A 56 11.85 11.19 3.98
C ARG A 56 11.61 12.55 3.34
N GLU A 57 11.16 12.60 2.10
CA GLU A 57 10.86 13.85 1.37
C GLU A 57 9.80 14.68 2.09
N MET A 58 8.77 14.02 2.64
CA MET A 58 7.73 14.65 3.45
C MET A 58 8.17 14.96 4.89
N GLY A 59 9.35 14.52 5.30
CA GLY A 59 9.88 14.68 6.65
C GLY A 59 9.03 13.99 7.72
N LEU A 60 8.36 12.88 7.40
CA LEU A 60 7.43 12.23 8.31
C LEU A 60 8.13 11.64 9.54
N THR A 61 7.38 11.59 10.65
CA THR A 61 7.83 11.06 11.95
C THR A 61 6.76 10.18 12.58
N THR A 62 5.96 9.54 11.77
CA THR A 62 4.82 8.69 12.14
C THR A 62 5.09 7.24 11.77
N PRO A 63 4.32 6.28 12.27
CA PRO A 63 4.30 4.93 11.69
C PRO A 63 3.97 4.96 10.19
N ILE A 64 4.40 3.92 9.48
CA ILE A 64 4.08 3.69 8.06
C ILE A 64 3.45 2.31 7.90
N VAL A 65 2.51 2.20 6.98
CA VAL A 65 1.88 0.95 6.55
C VAL A 65 2.40 0.59 5.18
N ASN A 66 3.03 -0.58 5.08
CA ASN A 66 3.52 -1.15 3.84
C ASN A 66 2.83 -2.49 3.54
N PHE A 67 2.92 -2.96 2.28
CA PHE A 67 2.34 -4.22 1.83
C PHE A 67 0.87 -4.37 2.24
N ASN A 68 0.07 -3.31 2.04
CA ASN A 68 -1.35 -3.29 2.40
C ASN A 68 -1.63 -3.75 3.86
N GLY A 69 -0.71 -3.48 4.78
CA GLY A 69 -0.84 -3.83 6.19
C GLY A 69 -0.08 -5.09 6.63
N ALA A 70 0.61 -5.79 5.72
CA ALA A 70 1.42 -6.94 6.10
C ALA A 70 2.71 -6.55 6.83
N TYR A 71 3.19 -5.32 6.63
CA TYR A 71 4.34 -4.78 7.34
C TYR A 71 4.05 -3.36 7.82
N ILE A 72 4.03 -3.18 9.14
CA ILE A 72 3.73 -1.90 9.79
C ILE A 72 4.82 -1.62 10.81
N HIS A 73 5.47 -0.47 10.71
CA HIS A 73 6.56 -0.11 11.61
C HIS A 73 6.67 1.42 11.76
N HIS A 74 7.50 1.84 12.68
CA HIS A 74 7.79 3.26 12.89
C HIS A 74 9.26 3.54 12.53
N PRO A 75 9.57 4.16 11.35
CA PRO A 75 10.94 4.32 10.90
C PRO A 75 11.82 5.20 11.81
N LYS A 76 11.22 6.02 12.68
CA LYS A 76 11.92 6.95 13.60
C LYS A 76 11.85 6.55 15.07
N ASP A 77 10.96 5.64 15.45
CA ASP A 77 10.84 5.15 16.83
C ASP A 77 10.84 3.63 16.87
N HIS A 78 12.01 3.04 17.08
CA HIS A 78 12.16 1.59 17.18
C HIS A 78 11.46 0.98 18.41
N ASN A 79 11.09 1.78 19.41
CA ASN A 79 10.37 1.28 20.59
C ASN A 79 8.88 1.10 20.31
N TRP A 80 8.34 1.69 19.22
CA TRP A 80 6.94 1.50 18.82
C TRP A 80 6.63 0.04 18.42
N GLY A 81 7.66 -0.69 18.00
CA GLY A 81 7.56 -2.07 17.55
C GLY A 81 7.40 -2.22 16.06
N VAL A 82 7.44 -3.48 15.62
CA VAL A 82 7.24 -3.90 14.24
C VAL A 82 6.13 -4.95 14.21
N TYR A 83 5.15 -4.75 13.35
CA TYR A 83 4.07 -5.69 13.11
C TYR A 83 4.25 -6.27 11.71
N HIS A 84 4.82 -7.46 11.66
CA HIS A 84 5.02 -8.21 10.42
C HIS A 84 4.13 -9.44 10.43
N THR A 85 3.27 -9.57 9.43
CA THR A 85 2.28 -10.64 9.32
C THR A 85 2.43 -11.32 7.95
N PRO A 86 3.49 -12.16 7.77
CA PRO A 86 3.78 -12.79 6.49
C PRO A 86 2.86 -13.98 6.20
N LEU A 87 2.87 -14.42 4.94
CA LEU A 87 2.37 -15.74 4.54
C LEU A 87 3.22 -16.84 5.14
N GLN A 88 2.63 -17.99 5.45
CA GLN A 88 3.43 -19.13 5.87
C GLN A 88 4.15 -19.76 4.68
N MET A 89 5.37 -20.24 4.89
CA MET A 89 6.24 -20.85 3.89
C MET A 89 5.58 -22.03 3.14
N ASN A 90 4.86 -22.87 3.88
CA ASN A 90 4.15 -24.00 3.26
C ASN A 90 3.06 -23.49 2.29
N VAL A 91 2.29 -22.47 2.69
CA VAL A 91 1.26 -21.85 1.83
C VAL A 91 1.90 -21.21 0.60
N ALA A 92 3.02 -20.50 0.77
CA ALA A 92 3.75 -19.92 -0.35
C ALA A 92 4.21 -20.97 -1.37
N LYS A 93 4.73 -22.12 -0.89
CA LYS A 93 5.13 -23.23 -1.77
C LYS A 93 3.95 -23.91 -2.45
N GLU A 94 2.83 -24.06 -1.75
CA GLU A 94 1.57 -24.59 -2.32
C GLU A 94 1.02 -23.66 -3.41
N ILE A 95 1.11 -22.35 -3.23
CA ILE A 95 0.73 -21.36 -4.26
C ILE A 95 1.60 -21.53 -5.51
N VAL A 96 2.93 -21.64 -5.36
CA VAL A 96 3.86 -21.86 -6.49
C VAL A 96 3.49 -23.15 -7.24
N GLU A 97 3.15 -24.21 -6.52
CA GLU A 97 2.75 -25.48 -7.14
C GLU A 97 1.39 -25.37 -7.86
N ALA A 98 0.41 -24.74 -7.21
CA ALA A 98 -0.93 -24.58 -7.76
C ALA A 98 -0.94 -23.80 -9.07
N VAL A 99 -0.14 -22.75 -9.18
CA VAL A 99 -0.08 -21.93 -10.39
C VAL A 99 0.79 -22.48 -11.51
N ASN A 100 1.55 -23.55 -11.23
CA ASN A 100 2.43 -24.20 -12.21
C ASN A 100 1.64 -24.84 -13.38
N SER A 101 0.34 -25.06 -13.22
CA SER A 101 -0.56 -25.57 -14.27
C SER A 101 -1.07 -24.45 -15.21
N TYR A 102 -0.81 -23.19 -14.91
CA TYR A 102 -1.21 -22.04 -15.70
C TYR A 102 -0.02 -21.47 -16.49
N THR A 103 -0.31 -20.71 -17.54
CA THR A 103 0.71 -19.91 -18.21
C THR A 103 1.02 -18.67 -17.35
N ILE A 104 2.17 -18.69 -16.69
CA ILE A 104 2.65 -17.57 -15.88
C ILE A 104 3.97 -17.03 -16.44
N HIS A 105 4.17 -15.74 -16.36
CA HIS A 105 5.43 -15.10 -16.75
C HIS A 105 6.45 -15.19 -15.62
N ASN A 106 6.01 -14.89 -14.39
CA ASN A 106 6.87 -14.98 -13.20
C ASN A 106 6.05 -15.07 -11.91
N ILE A 107 6.72 -15.50 -10.85
CA ILE A 107 6.25 -15.35 -9.47
C ILE A 107 7.34 -14.58 -8.73
N VAL A 108 6.95 -13.52 -8.04
CA VAL A 108 7.83 -12.76 -7.16
C VAL A 108 7.40 -13.01 -5.72
N ALA A 109 8.32 -13.25 -4.82
CA ALA A 109 8.07 -13.26 -3.39
C ALA A 109 8.91 -12.16 -2.74
N GLU A 110 8.32 -11.37 -1.89
CA GLU A 110 9.02 -10.32 -1.14
C GLU A 110 9.06 -10.71 0.34
N VAL A 111 10.24 -10.68 0.92
CA VAL A 111 10.45 -10.88 2.36
C VAL A 111 10.92 -9.55 2.93
N ILE A 112 9.99 -8.71 3.35
CA ILE A 112 10.23 -7.30 3.71
C ILE A 112 10.90 -6.58 2.54
N ASP A 113 12.21 -6.37 2.58
CA ASP A 113 12.95 -5.68 1.52
C ASP A 113 13.71 -6.65 0.58
N ASP A 114 13.84 -7.94 0.91
CA ASP A 114 14.44 -8.95 0.03
C ASP A 114 13.46 -9.42 -1.04
N VAL A 115 13.95 -9.67 -2.26
CA VAL A 115 13.14 -10.04 -3.43
C VAL A 115 13.60 -11.40 -3.98
N TYR A 116 12.64 -12.28 -4.22
CA TYR A 116 12.86 -13.59 -4.81
C TYR A 116 12.07 -13.71 -6.11
N LEU A 117 12.75 -13.91 -7.24
CA LEU A 117 12.16 -14.14 -8.57
C LEU A 117 12.19 -15.62 -8.91
N HIS A 118 11.04 -16.18 -9.31
CA HIS A 118 10.98 -17.60 -9.71
C HIS A 118 11.74 -17.86 -10.99
N TYR A 119 11.62 -16.95 -11.96
CA TYR A 119 12.38 -16.97 -13.22
C TYR A 119 13.20 -15.69 -13.36
N HIS A 120 14.31 -15.76 -14.10
CA HIS A 120 15.09 -14.59 -14.44
C HIS A 120 14.30 -13.70 -15.41
N ASP A 121 14.14 -12.42 -15.09
CA ASP A 121 13.41 -11.46 -15.89
C ASP A 121 14.01 -10.05 -15.68
N GLU A 122 14.69 -9.54 -16.70
CA GLU A 122 15.37 -8.22 -16.66
C GLU A 122 14.39 -7.08 -16.36
N LYS A 123 13.15 -7.14 -16.88
CA LYS A 123 12.15 -6.09 -16.62
C LYS A 123 11.71 -6.07 -15.17
N LEU A 124 11.55 -7.26 -14.57
CA LEU A 124 11.19 -7.34 -13.16
C LEU A 124 12.37 -6.95 -12.25
N LEU A 125 13.61 -7.23 -12.66
CA LEU A 125 14.80 -6.73 -11.96
C LEU A 125 14.83 -5.21 -11.89
N ASP A 126 14.47 -4.52 -12.97
CA ASP A 126 14.39 -3.05 -12.99
C ASP A 126 13.28 -2.53 -12.05
N ILE A 127 12.11 -3.19 -12.04
CA ILE A 127 10.96 -2.77 -11.24
C ILE A 127 11.19 -3.04 -9.74
N PHE A 128 11.64 -4.24 -9.40
CA PHE A 128 11.81 -4.67 -8.01
C PHE A 128 13.18 -4.30 -7.43
N GLY A 129 14.14 -3.87 -8.27
CA GLY A 129 15.47 -3.44 -7.85
C GLY A 129 15.52 -2.08 -7.17
N PHE A 130 14.40 -1.33 -7.16
CA PHE A 130 14.38 -0.03 -6.50
C PHE A 130 14.62 -0.15 -4.98
N GLY A 131 15.55 0.67 -4.46
CA GLY A 131 15.95 0.63 -3.05
C GLY A 131 17.04 -0.39 -2.73
N ASP A 132 17.70 -0.94 -3.77
CA ASP A 132 18.86 -1.84 -3.65
C ASP A 132 18.60 -3.11 -2.78
N PRO A 133 17.51 -3.88 -3.05
CA PRO A 133 17.23 -5.11 -2.34
C PRO A 133 18.23 -6.22 -2.66
N ASN A 134 18.32 -7.23 -1.77
CA ASN A 134 18.93 -8.48 -2.16
C ASN A 134 17.97 -9.24 -3.09
N ILE A 135 18.37 -9.47 -4.34
CA ILE A 135 17.56 -10.22 -5.31
C ILE A 135 18.11 -11.63 -5.49
N THR A 136 17.27 -12.62 -5.29
CA THR A 136 17.57 -14.04 -5.53
C THR A 136 16.67 -14.56 -6.64
N THR A 137 17.23 -15.20 -7.65
CA THR A 137 16.48 -15.83 -8.74
C THR A 137 16.62 -17.36 -8.68
N GLY A 138 15.50 -18.05 -8.77
CA GLY A 138 15.44 -19.52 -8.80
C GLY A 138 14.10 -20.06 -8.31
N ASP A 139 13.91 -21.37 -8.40
CA ASP A 139 12.67 -22.00 -7.93
C ASP A 139 12.37 -21.63 -6.49
N LEU A 140 11.30 -20.85 -6.29
CA LEU A 140 10.90 -20.35 -4.97
C LEU A 140 10.66 -21.47 -3.94
N ARG A 141 10.28 -22.66 -4.39
CA ARG A 141 10.11 -23.82 -3.49
C ARG A 141 11.41 -24.25 -2.81
N SER A 142 12.56 -23.94 -3.43
CA SER A 142 13.90 -24.27 -2.95
C SER A 142 14.66 -23.07 -2.40
N TYR A 143 14.51 -21.91 -3.01
CA TYR A 143 15.31 -20.72 -2.71
C TYR A 143 14.68 -19.78 -1.67
N LEU A 144 13.34 -19.80 -1.50
CA LEU A 144 12.68 -19.01 -0.47
C LEU A 144 13.07 -19.55 0.92
N LYS A 145 13.67 -18.71 1.75
CA LYS A 145 14.22 -19.09 3.07
C LYS A 145 13.34 -18.70 4.24
N ASP A 146 12.57 -17.62 4.07
CA ASP A 146 11.72 -17.04 5.10
C ASP A 146 10.28 -16.89 4.62
N ASN A 147 9.36 -16.72 5.55
CA ASN A 147 7.96 -16.49 5.27
C ASN A 147 7.79 -15.19 4.46
N PRO A 148 7.22 -15.20 3.24
CA PRO A 148 7.12 -14.01 2.43
C PRO A 148 6.06 -13.03 2.98
N THR A 149 6.36 -11.75 2.91
CA THR A 149 5.43 -10.65 3.25
C THR A 149 4.30 -10.60 2.24
N SER A 150 4.66 -10.74 0.96
CA SER A 150 3.73 -10.80 -0.16
C SER A 150 4.25 -11.74 -1.24
N MET A 151 3.36 -12.20 -2.10
CA MET A 151 3.69 -12.87 -3.36
C MET A 151 2.93 -12.19 -4.51
N LEU A 152 3.55 -12.16 -5.67
CA LEU A 152 2.99 -11.57 -6.87
C LEU A 152 3.08 -12.58 -8.00
N ILE A 153 1.97 -12.84 -8.69
CA ILE A 153 1.90 -13.71 -9.85
C ILE A 153 1.69 -12.84 -11.09
N HIS A 154 2.68 -12.80 -11.97
CA HIS A 154 2.60 -12.12 -13.25
C HIS A 154 2.16 -13.12 -14.32
N THR A 155 1.07 -12.82 -15.01
CA THR A 155 0.45 -13.70 -16.00
C THR A 155 -0.23 -12.88 -17.10
N ASP A 156 -0.79 -13.53 -18.12
CA ASP A 156 -1.65 -12.89 -19.11
C ASP A 156 -3.04 -12.59 -18.54
N GLU A 157 -3.69 -11.54 -19.07
CA GLU A 157 -5.01 -11.10 -18.60
C GLU A 157 -6.05 -12.23 -18.59
N GLU A 158 -6.05 -13.08 -19.61
CA GLU A 158 -6.99 -14.20 -19.76
C GLU A 158 -6.91 -15.22 -18.62
N HIS A 159 -5.74 -15.35 -17.97
CA HIS A 159 -5.53 -16.30 -16.88
C HIS A 159 -5.81 -15.71 -15.49
N VAL A 160 -5.82 -14.38 -15.32
CA VAL A 160 -6.01 -13.73 -14.01
C VAL A 160 -7.25 -14.24 -13.28
N LYS A 161 -8.40 -14.31 -13.97
CA LYS A 161 -9.66 -14.74 -13.34
C LYS A 161 -9.61 -16.20 -12.89
N SER A 162 -9.07 -17.09 -13.71
CA SER A 162 -8.99 -18.52 -13.37
C SER A 162 -8.02 -18.80 -12.23
N ILE A 163 -6.87 -18.12 -12.21
CA ILE A 163 -5.91 -18.23 -11.11
C ILE A 163 -6.52 -17.70 -9.80
N ARG A 164 -7.17 -16.52 -9.82
CA ARG A 164 -7.83 -15.96 -8.63
C ARG A 164 -8.93 -16.88 -8.09
N ASN A 165 -9.76 -17.47 -8.95
CA ASN A 165 -10.77 -18.43 -8.52
C ASN A 165 -10.15 -19.66 -7.87
N HIS A 166 -9.10 -20.23 -8.47
CA HIS A 166 -8.38 -21.37 -7.91
C HIS A 166 -7.81 -21.05 -6.52
N LEU A 167 -7.15 -19.90 -6.39
CA LEU A 167 -6.61 -19.44 -5.09
C LEU A 167 -7.71 -19.26 -4.04
N SER A 168 -8.86 -18.71 -4.44
CA SER A 168 -10.02 -18.57 -3.55
C SER A 168 -10.60 -19.91 -3.10
N GLU A 169 -10.61 -20.91 -3.97
CA GLU A 169 -11.14 -22.26 -3.65
C GLU A 169 -10.22 -23.03 -2.70
N VAL A 170 -8.90 -22.89 -2.86
CA VAL A 170 -7.91 -23.72 -2.14
C VAL A 170 -7.38 -23.01 -0.88
N HIS A 171 -7.27 -21.69 -0.89
CA HIS A 171 -6.58 -20.90 0.14
C HIS A 171 -7.42 -19.76 0.73
N ALA A 172 -8.73 -19.70 0.51
CA ALA A 172 -9.61 -18.59 0.94
C ALA A 172 -9.48 -18.20 2.41
N GLU A 173 -9.20 -19.16 3.29
CA GLU A 173 -9.10 -18.91 4.74
C GLU A 173 -7.73 -18.34 5.17
N VAL A 174 -6.73 -18.34 4.27
CA VAL A 174 -5.34 -18.01 4.63
C VAL A 174 -4.74 -16.87 3.81
N ILE A 175 -5.31 -16.55 2.65
CA ILE A 175 -4.81 -15.49 1.77
C ILE A 175 -5.93 -14.57 1.27
N ASP A 176 -5.58 -13.30 1.09
CA ASP A 176 -6.32 -12.33 0.27
C ASP A 176 -5.51 -12.05 -0.99
N HIS A 177 -6.18 -11.79 -2.11
CA HIS A 177 -5.51 -11.46 -3.35
C HIS A 177 -6.18 -10.29 -4.07
N ARG A 178 -5.36 -9.40 -4.60
CA ARG A 178 -5.76 -8.21 -5.35
C ARG A 178 -5.18 -8.25 -6.75
N ARG A 179 -5.79 -7.52 -7.69
CA ARG A 179 -5.28 -7.37 -9.05
C ARG A 179 -4.66 -5.97 -9.20
N TRP A 180 -3.48 -5.91 -9.80
CA TRP A 180 -2.94 -4.63 -10.27
C TRP A 180 -3.54 -4.28 -11.62
N ALA A 181 -3.77 -2.99 -11.86
CA ALA A 181 -4.28 -2.49 -13.13
C ALA A 181 -3.30 -2.69 -14.29
N ALA A 182 -3.83 -2.59 -15.54
CA ALA A 182 -3.00 -2.62 -16.74
C ALA A 182 -1.87 -1.56 -16.67
N PRO A 183 -0.71 -1.78 -17.32
CA PRO A 183 -0.41 -2.87 -18.26
C PRO A 183 0.10 -4.16 -17.60
N TRP A 184 0.21 -4.18 -16.29
CA TRP A 184 0.74 -5.32 -15.54
C TRP A 184 -0.39 -6.17 -14.99
N HIS A 185 -0.60 -7.35 -15.56
CA HIS A 185 -1.57 -8.32 -15.05
C HIS A 185 -0.95 -9.12 -13.90
N VAL A 186 -0.90 -8.50 -12.73
CA VAL A 186 -0.32 -9.07 -11.52
C VAL A 186 -1.42 -9.37 -10.50
N ILE A 187 -1.35 -10.54 -9.89
CA ILE A 187 -2.16 -10.93 -8.74
C ILE A 187 -1.23 -10.81 -7.52
N GLU A 188 -1.51 -9.83 -6.67
CA GLU A 188 -0.84 -9.68 -5.37
C GLU A 188 -1.53 -10.56 -4.33
N ILE A 189 -0.76 -11.25 -3.53
CA ILE A 189 -1.22 -12.18 -2.50
C ILE A 189 -0.58 -11.79 -1.18
N VAL A 190 -1.42 -11.56 -0.17
CA VAL A 190 -1.03 -11.31 1.21
C VAL A 190 -1.80 -12.25 2.14
N LYS A 191 -1.42 -12.33 3.40
CA LYS A 191 -2.19 -13.07 4.39
C LYS A 191 -3.58 -12.45 4.57
N THR A 192 -4.61 -13.29 4.73
CA THR A 192 -5.99 -12.85 4.89
C THR A 192 -6.19 -11.91 6.09
N GLY A 193 -7.16 -11.00 5.98
CA GLY A 193 -7.50 -10.02 7.02
C GLY A 193 -6.55 -8.83 7.12
N LEU A 194 -5.60 -8.68 6.17
CA LEU A 194 -4.71 -7.55 6.10
C LEU A 194 -5.23 -6.52 5.10
N ASN A 195 -5.24 -5.28 5.53
CA ASN A 195 -5.55 -4.11 4.70
C ASN A 195 -4.93 -2.86 5.33
N LYS A 196 -4.96 -1.75 4.62
CA LYS A 196 -4.38 -0.48 5.09
C LYS A 196 -5.01 0.02 6.39
N ALA A 197 -6.30 -0.28 6.64
CA ALA A 197 -7.00 0.13 7.86
C ALA A 197 -6.42 -0.51 9.14
N VAL A 198 -5.88 -1.73 9.05
CA VAL A 198 -5.23 -2.40 10.18
C VAL A 198 -4.07 -1.57 10.72
N GLY A 199 -3.24 -1.04 9.85
CA GLY A 199 -2.12 -0.19 10.23
C GLY A 199 -2.57 1.21 10.64
N LEU A 200 -3.54 1.78 9.93
CA LEU A 200 -4.13 3.07 10.29
C LEU A 200 -4.70 3.07 11.70
N LYS A 201 -5.43 2.00 12.08
CA LYS A 201 -5.95 1.84 13.43
C LYS A 201 -4.85 1.83 14.48
N LYS A 202 -3.74 1.10 14.24
CA LYS A 202 -2.60 1.06 15.18
C LYS A 202 -1.97 2.45 15.35
N ALA A 203 -1.83 3.22 14.27
CA ALA A 203 -1.32 4.59 14.34
C ALA A 203 -2.30 5.52 15.07
N ALA A 204 -3.60 5.39 14.81
CA ALA A 204 -4.64 6.16 15.49
C ALA A 204 -4.65 5.90 17.01
N ASP A 205 -4.55 4.63 17.42
CA ASP A 205 -4.44 4.22 18.82
C ASP A 205 -3.16 4.81 19.48
N TYR A 206 -2.03 4.79 18.78
CA TYR A 206 -0.76 5.38 19.26
C TYR A 206 -0.88 6.88 19.52
N PHE A 207 -1.48 7.62 18.60
CA PHE A 207 -1.67 9.06 18.74
C PHE A 207 -2.91 9.43 19.56
N GLN A 208 -3.73 8.46 20.01
CA GLN A 208 -4.99 8.66 20.69
C GLN A 208 -5.96 9.55 19.89
N ILE A 209 -6.02 9.34 18.59
CA ILE A 209 -6.89 10.05 17.66
C ILE A 209 -8.06 9.12 17.29
N PRO A 210 -9.31 9.49 17.60
CA PRO A 210 -10.46 8.64 17.30
C PRO A 210 -10.81 8.69 15.79
N PRO A 211 -11.53 7.69 15.26
CA PRO A 211 -11.86 7.59 13.84
C PRO A 211 -12.47 8.86 13.23
N GLU A 212 -13.29 9.58 13.98
CA GLU A 212 -13.97 10.82 13.55
C GLU A 212 -12.99 11.96 13.21
N ARG A 213 -11.74 11.84 13.67
CA ARG A 213 -10.66 12.79 13.39
C ARG A 213 -9.57 12.19 12.51
N ILE A 214 -9.88 11.14 11.77
CA ILE A 214 -9.01 10.58 10.74
C ILE A 214 -9.46 11.09 9.37
N ILE A 215 -8.51 11.57 8.58
CA ILE A 215 -8.70 11.97 7.19
C ILE A 215 -7.87 10.99 6.35
N ALA A 216 -8.50 10.23 5.48
CA ALA A 216 -7.81 9.25 4.63
C ALA A 216 -8.08 9.53 3.15
N PHE A 217 -7.06 9.42 2.32
CA PHE A 217 -7.16 9.58 0.86
C PHE A 217 -6.73 8.30 0.16
N GLY A 218 -7.47 7.93 -0.89
CA GLY A 218 -7.20 6.74 -1.69
C GLY A 218 -7.93 6.76 -3.03
N ASP A 219 -7.56 5.84 -3.92
CA ASP A 219 -8.12 5.78 -5.29
C ASP A 219 -8.42 4.37 -5.78
N GLU A 220 -7.84 3.31 -5.20
CA GLU A 220 -7.98 1.93 -5.65
C GLU A 220 -8.65 1.02 -4.61
N ASP A 221 -8.93 -0.22 -4.99
CA ASP A 221 -9.66 -1.20 -4.16
C ASP A 221 -8.98 -1.52 -2.82
N ASN A 222 -7.66 -1.37 -2.74
CA ASN A 222 -6.89 -1.56 -1.50
C ASN A 222 -7.06 -0.42 -0.49
N ASP A 223 -7.78 0.66 -0.84
CA ASP A 223 -8.08 1.79 0.03
C ASP A 223 -9.45 1.70 0.72
N LEU A 224 -10.32 0.80 0.25
CA LEU A 224 -11.72 0.74 0.68
C LEU A 224 -11.85 0.72 2.20
N GLU A 225 -11.22 -0.24 2.87
CA GLU A 225 -11.34 -0.40 4.31
C GLU A 225 -10.71 0.79 5.07
N MET A 226 -9.66 1.40 4.51
CA MET A 226 -9.03 2.60 5.08
C MET A 226 -9.98 3.80 5.02
N LEU A 227 -10.63 4.02 3.88
CA LEU A 227 -11.59 5.11 3.69
C LEU A 227 -12.87 4.91 4.52
N GLU A 228 -13.37 3.66 4.61
CA GLU A 228 -14.54 3.34 5.46
C GLU A 228 -14.24 3.55 6.95
N PHE A 229 -13.04 3.21 7.40
CA PHE A 229 -12.64 3.38 8.79
C PHE A 229 -12.49 4.86 9.20
N ALA A 230 -12.05 5.72 8.27
CA ALA A 230 -11.79 7.12 8.54
C ALA A 230 -13.06 7.96 8.72
N GLY A 231 -13.04 8.90 9.65
CA GLY A 231 -14.09 9.91 9.81
C GLY A 231 -14.29 10.75 8.54
N TYR A 232 -13.22 10.99 7.81
CA TYR A 232 -13.18 11.65 6.51
C TYR A 232 -12.46 10.74 5.52
N GLY A 233 -13.14 9.74 4.97
CA GLY A 233 -12.64 8.90 3.87
C GLY A 233 -12.89 9.60 2.54
N ILE A 234 -11.84 10.02 1.84
CA ILE A 234 -11.91 10.88 0.67
C ILE A 234 -11.38 10.13 -0.54
N ALA A 235 -12.23 9.95 -1.56
CA ALA A 235 -11.81 9.41 -2.84
C ALA A 235 -11.09 10.47 -3.67
N MET A 236 -10.02 10.08 -4.35
CA MET A 236 -9.41 10.93 -5.38
C MET A 236 -10.34 11.08 -6.60
N GLY A 237 -10.22 12.19 -7.34
CA GLY A 237 -10.99 12.42 -8.56
C GLY A 237 -10.75 11.36 -9.65
N ASN A 238 -9.55 10.79 -9.68
CA ASN A 238 -9.17 9.67 -10.54
C ASN A 238 -9.53 8.28 -9.98
N ALA A 239 -10.12 8.19 -8.78
CA ALA A 239 -10.44 6.92 -8.14
C ALA A 239 -11.42 6.08 -8.95
N ILE A 240 -11.37 4.75 -8.77
CA ILE A 240 -12.37 3.84 -9.34
C ILE A 240 -13.75 4.08 -8.74
N ASP A 241 -14.80 3.73 -9.49
CA ASP A 241 -16.18 3.97 -9.07
C ASP A 241 -16.51 3.33 -7.72
N GLN A 242 -15.99 2.15 -7.44
CA GLN A 242 -16.19 1.47 -6.16
C GLN A 242 -15.71 2.30 -4.99
N VAL A 243 -14.54 2.93 -5.09
CA VAL A 243 -13.96 3.81 -4.06
C VAL A 243 -14.78 5.09 -3.92
N LYS A 244 -15.17 5.72 -5.05
CA LYS A 244 -16.03 6.92 -5.01
C LYS A 244 -17.39 6.66 -4.36
N ASN A 245 -17.93 5.47 -4.54
CA ASN A 245 -19.25 5.11 -4.00
C ASN A 245 -19.26 4.93 -2.49
N ILE A 246 -18.14 4.50 -1.87
CA ILE A 246 -18.06 4.30 -0.42
C ILE A 246 -17.47 5.52 0.32
N ALA A 247 -16.74 6.36 -0.39
CA ALA A 247 -16.12 7.54 0.20
C ALA A 247 -17.17 8.54 0.72
N LYS A 248 -16.81 9.30 1.75
CA LYS A 248 -17.66 10.37 2.29
C LYS A 248 -17.64 11.62 1.44
N ASP A 249 -16.58 11.80 0.67
CA ASP A 249 -16.45 12.91 -0.28
C ASP A 249 -15.46 12.53 -1.40
N VAL A 250 -15.45 13.33 -2.47
CA VAL A 250 -14.55 13.16 -3.61
C VAL A 250 -13.80 14.47 -3.84
N THR A 251 -12.47 14.39 -3.86
CA THR A 251 -11.62 15.54 -4.19
C THR A 251 -11.23 15.57 -5.68
N LEU A 252 -10.35 16.49 -6.06
CA LEU A 252 -9.75 16.54 -7.39
C LEU A 252 -8.79 15.37 -7.61
N THR A 253 -8.24 15.23 -8.81
CA THR A 253 -7.28 14.17 -9.15
C THR A 253 -5.92 14.39 -8.47
N ASN A 254 -5.07 13.36 -8.47
CA ASN A 254 -3.69 13.44 -8.03
C ASN A 254 -2.87 14.47 -8.86
N GLU A 255 -3.22 14.66 -10.14
CA GLU A 255 -2.58 15.66 -11.01
C GLU A 255 -3.01 17.10 -10.69
N GLU A 256 -4.19 17.29 -10.08
CA GLU A 256 -4.79 18.59 -9.79
C GLU A 256 -4.60 19.04 -8.33
N ASP A 257 -3.66 18.44 -7.59
CA ASP A 257 -3.41 18.74 -6.17
C ASP A 257 -4.60 18.42 -5.24
N GLY A 258 -5.41 17.43 -5.55
CA GLY A 258 -6.66 17.12 -4.85
C GLY A 258 -6.50 17.03 -3.34
N ILE A 259 -5.48 16.34 -2.84
CA ILE A 259 -5.17 16.25 -1.39
C ILE A 259 -4.91 17.64 -0.80
N GLY A 260 -4.02 18.40 -1.44
CA GLY A 260 -3.63 19.72 -0.93
C GLY A 260 -4.81 20.68 -0.82
N ILE A 261 -5.60 20.77 -1.88
CA ILE A 261 -6.78 21.64 -1.93
C ILE A 261 -7.79 21.23 -0.85
N TYR A 262 -8.11 19.93 -0.76
CA TYR A 262 -9.07 19.42 0.21
C TYR A 262 -8.63 19.68 1.66
N LEU A 263 -7.36 19.39 1.99
CA LEU A 263 -6.82 19.63 3.32
C LEU A 263 -6.79 21.12 3.68
N ASN A 264 -6.43 22.00 2.72
CA ASN A 264 -6.42 23.44 2.95
C ASN A 264 -7.80 23.95 3.39
N ASP A 265 -8.85 23.47 2.72
CA ASP A 265 -10.22 23.89 2.98
C ASP A 265 -10.77 23.25 4.27
N LEU A 266 -10.65 21.93 4.42
CA LEU A 266 -11.16 21.22 5.59
C LEU A 266 -10.52 21.69 6.90
N LEU A 267 -9.20 21.89 6.90
CA LEU A 267 -8.45 22.29 8.09
C LEU A 267 -8.29 23.83 8.23
N ASN A 268 -8.83 24.59 7.28
CA ASN A 268 -8.74 26.06 7.24
C ASN A 268 -7.28 26.57 7.39
N LEU A 269 -6.36 25.97 6.63
CA LEU A 269 -4.92 26.20 6.76
C LEU A 269 -4.49 27.58 6.23
N LYS A 270 -5.32 28.23 5.39
CA LYS A 270 -5.04 29.53 4.76
C LYS A 270 -3.67 29.55 4.04
N ALA A 271 -3.36 28.47 3.35
CA ALA A 271 -2.09 28.27 2.65
C ALA A 271 -2.20 28.51 1.13
N LEU A 272 -3.41 28.73 0.63
CA LEU A 272 -3.73 29.01 -0.78
C LEU A 272 -4.36 30.38 -0.92
#